data_e8adb8a480a764a63809711da35344d2
#
_entry.id   e8adb8a480a764a63809711da35344d2
#
_cell.length_a   1.000
_cell.length_b   1.000
_cell.length_c   1.000
_cell.angle_alpha   90.00
_cell.angle_beta   90.00
_cell.angle_gamma   90.00
#
_symmetry.space_group_name_H-M   'P 1'
#
loop_
_entity.id
_entity.type
_entity.pdbx_description
1 polymer ?
#
loop_
_entity_poly.entity_id
_entity_poly.type
_entity_poly.pdbx_seq_one_letter_code
_entity_poly.pdbx_strand_id
1 'polypeptide(L)'
;MFKIIKEIISYVIIIVVVILIRTFIGTPVRVNGTSMVPTLKEGEILYLNKLDKSFDREDIVVIDKKVEGSAIIKRIIGEPNDKIKCINGVIFINDEKYEDNFGSGETSDFEEITLEDDEYFVLGDNRIVSKDSRVLGPIKEKYIEGTTKIVLFPFSKIGKVK
;
A
#
# COMPACT_ATOMS: atom_id res chain seq x y z
N MET A 1 0.67 -32.74 37.52
CA MET A 1 0.41 -33.04 36.10
C MET A 1 -0.68 -32.13 35.51
N PHE A 2 -1.91 -32.08 36.01
CA PHE A 2 -2.99 -31.21 35.51
C PHE A 2 -2.66 -29.71 35.46
N LYS A 3 -1.93 -29.18 36.43
CA LYS A 3 -1.56 -27.76 36.46
C LYS A 3 -0.62 -27.40 35.30
N ILE A 4 0.38 -28.21 35.04
CA ILE A 4 1.34 -28.04 33.93
C ILE A 4 0.62 -28.12 32.57
N ILE A 5 -0.33 -29.08 32.43
CA ILE A 5 -1.11 -29.21 31.20
C ILE A 5 -1.95 -27.94 30.93
N LYS A 6 -2.60 -27.38 31.94
CA LYS A 6 -3.35 -26.13 31.82
C LYS A 6 -2.46 -24.95 31.39
N GLU A 7 -1.27 -24.84 31.96
CA GLU A 7 -0.33 -23.79 31.60
C GLU A 7 0.11 -23.93 30.14
N ILE A 8 0.46 -25.14 29.71
CA ILE A 8 0.84 -25.41 28.30
C ILE A 8 -0.32 -25.04 27.34
N ILE A 9 -1.54 -25.45 27.66
CA ILE A 9 -2.72 -25.14 26.84
C ILE A 9 -2.91 -23.61 26.74
N SER A 10 -2.75 -22.88 27.84
CA SER A 10 -2.86 -21.42 27.83
C SER A 10 -1.84 -20.76 26.90
N TYR A 11 -0.59 -21.19 26.91
CA TYR A 11 0.43 -20.67 25.98
C TYR A 11 0.12 -21.02 24.52
N VAL A 12 -0.35 -22.24 24.27
CA VAL A 12 -0.77 -22.65 22.91
C VAL A 12 -1.91 -21.77 22.40
N ILE A 13 -2.92 -21.51 23.24
CA ILE A 13 -4.05 -20.62 22.87
C ILE A 13 -3.53 -19.22 22.54
N ILE A 14 -2.65 -18.65 23.36
CA ILE A 14 -2.09 -17.31 23.11
C ILE A 14 -1.35 -17.29 21.77
N ILE A 15 -0.51 -18.28 21.50
CA ILE A 15 0.24 -18.38 20.23
C ILE A 15 -0.73 -18.46 19.05
N VAL A 16 -1.75 -19.31 19.14
CA VAL A 16 -2.76 -19.45 18.07
C VAL A 16 -3.50 -18.12 17.84
N VAL A 17 -3.92 -17.43 18.92
CA VAL A 17 -4.58 -16.13 18.81
C VAL A 17 -3.67 -15.09 18.14
N VAL A 18 -2.40 -15.03 18.53
CA VAL A 18 -1.44 -14.11 17.91
C VAL A 18 -1.26 -14.41 16.42
N ILE A 19 -1.17 -15.69 16.05
CA ILE A 19 -1.07 -16.11 14.65
C ILE A 19 -2.33 -15.68 13.87
N LEU A 20 -3.52 -15.92 14.42
CA LEU A 20 -4.78 -15.53 13.79
C LEU A 20 -4.87 -14.01 13.60
N ILE A 21 -4.51 -13.23 14.62
CA ILE A 21 -4.49 -11.77 14.52
C ILE A 21 -3.56 -11.33 13.39
N ARG A 22 -2.32 -11.82 13.36
CA ARG A 22 -1.35 -11.46 12.31
C ARG A 22 -1.79 -11.86 10.91
N THR A 23 -2.45 -13.01 10.79
CA THR A 23 -2.86 -13.55 9.48
C THR A 23 -4.06 -12.81 8.92
N PHE A 24 -5.06 -12.54 9.74
CA PHE A 24 -6.38 -12.07 9.27
C PHE A 24 -6.63 -10.58 9.54
N ILE A 25 -6.06 -9.99 10.61
CA ILE A 25 -6.38 -8.61 10.99
C ILE A 25 -5.34 -7.64 10.48
N GLY A 26 -4.08 -7.88 10.78
CA GLY A 26 -3.02 -6.98 10.32
C GLY A 26 -1.63 -7.35 10.80
N THR A 27 -0.63 -6.78 10.14
CA THR A 27 0.78 -7.07 10.41
C THR A 27 1.63 -5.80 10.28
N PRO A 28 2.70 -5.66 11.07
CA PRO A 28 3.67 -4.60 10.82
C PRO A 28 4.42 -4.84 9.51
N VAL A 29 4.53 -3.80 8.68
CA VAL A 29 5.27 -3.80 7.42
C VAL A 29 6.35 -2.73 7.48
N ARG A 30 7.58 -3.09 7.12
CA ARG A 30 8.69 -2.15 7.07
C ARG A 30 8.77 -1.50 5.69
N VAL A 31 8.93 -0.18 5.67
CA VAL A 31 9.21 0.58 4.46
C VAL A 31 10.64 0.29 3.99
N ASN A 32 10.77 -0.24 2.79
CA ASN A 32 12.04 -0.47 2.13
C ASN A 32 12.15 0.42 0.89
N GLY A 33 13.26 1.17 0.81
CA GLY A 33 13.52 2.08 -0.29
C GLY A 33 12.84 3.45 -0.14
N THR A 34 12.97 4.27 -1.19
CA THR A 34 12.64 5.70 -1.16
C THR A 34 11.47 6.09 -2.06
N SER A 35 10.76 5.10 -2.62
CA SER A 35 9.70 5.36 -3.61
C SER A 35 8.48 6.11 -3.06
N MET A 36 8.31 6.16 -1.73
CA MET A 36 7.21 6.87 -1.06
C MET A 36 7.66 8.14 -0.33
N VAL A 37 8.90 8.59 -0.55
CA VAL A 37 9.40 9.88 -0.02
C VAL A 37 8.67 11.02 -0.75
N PRO A 38 8.24 12.08 -0.06
CA PRO A 38 8.52 12.45 1.34
C PRO A 38 7.57 11.83 2.37
N THR A 39 6.47 11.23 1.96
CA THR A 39 5.40 10.74 2.84
C THR A 39 5.90 9.65 3.80
N LEU A 40 6.57 8.64 3.24
CA LEU A 40 7.16 7.55 4.02
C LEU A 40 8.66 7.48 3.79
N LYS A 41 9.41 7.22 4.86
CA LYS A 41 10.87 7.09 4.82
C LYS A 41 11.29 5.65 5.05
N GLU A 42 12.41 5.29 4.46
CA GLU A 42 13.02 3.97 4.67
C GLU A 42 13.21 3.66 6.16
N GLY A 43 12.90 2.43 6.55
CA GLY A 43 13.00 1.95 7.92
C GLY A 43 11.79 2.21 8.80
N GLU A 44 10.83 3.02 8.37
CA GLU A 44 9.56 3.18 9.08
C GLU A 44 8.79 1.86 9.12
N ILE A 45 8.04 1.63 10.20
CA ILE A 45 7.17 0.47 10.35
C ILE A 45 5.73 0.95 10.35
N LEU A 46 4.95 0.42 9.44
CA LEU A 46 3.54 0.73 9.26
C LEU A 46 2.66 -0.40 9.75
N TYR A 47 1.44 -0.10 10.12
CA TYR A 47 0.39 -1.10 10.34
C TYR A 47 -0.35 -1.37 9.04
N LEU A 48 -0.22 -2.59 8.52
CA LEU A 48 -1.01 -3.06 7.38
C LEU A 48 -2.35 -3.60 7.89
N ASN A 49 -3.44 -2.94 7.52
CA ASN A 49 -4.80 -3.41 7.76
C ASN A 49 -5.25 -4.33 6.62
N LYS A 50 -5.36 -5.63 6.90
CA LYS A 50 -5.77 -6.65 5.92
C LYS A 50 -7.28 -6.82 5.82
N LEU A 51 -8.03 -6.29 6.78
CA LEU A 51 -9.49 -6.37 6.80
C LEU A 51 -10.13 -5.32 5.89
N ASP A 52 -9.41 -4.22 5.66
CA ASP A 52 -9.86 -3.16 4.78
C ASP A 52 -9.65 -3.61 3.33
N LYS A 53 -10.76 -3.84 2.64
CA LYS A 53 -10.82 -4.22 1.23
C LYS A 53 -11.54 -3.17 0.39
N SER A 54 -11.89 -2.02 0.99
CA SER A 54 -12.30 -0.83 0.28
C SER A 54 -11.06 0.03 0.05
N PHE A 55 -10.63 0.11 -1.20
CA PHE A 55 -9.43 0.83 -1.59
C PHE A 55 -9.83 2.10 -2.32
N ASP A 56 -9.70 3.22 -1.62
CA ASP A 56 -10.06 4.54 -2.15
C ASP A 56 -8.83 5.24 -2.76
N ARG A 57 -9.10 6.20 -3.65
CA ARG A 57 -8.06 7.09 -4.18
C ARG A 57 -7.28 7.74 -3.05
N GLU A 58 -5.96 7.88 -3.23
CA GLU A 58 -4.99 8.38 -2.26
C GLU A 58 -4.67 7.42 -1.10
N ASP A 59 -5.35 6.29 -0.97
CA ASP A 59 -4.95 5.27 0.00
C ASP A 59 -3.54 4.72 -0.31
N ILE A 60 -2.76 4.52 0.75
CA ILE A 60 -1.47 3.85 0.64
C ILE A 60 -1.70 2.35 0.86
N VAL A 61 -1.31 1.56 -0.12
CA VAL A 61 -1.52 0.11 -0.15
C VAL A 61 -0.21 -0.66 -0.18
N VAL A 62 -0.26 -1.88 0.34
CA VAL A 62 0.81 -2.86 0.20
C VAL A 62 0.42 -3.85 -0.88
N ILE A 63 1.30 -4.04 -1.85
CA ILE A 63 1.12 -4.91 -3.00
C ILE A 63 1.97 -6.17 -2.81
N ASP A 64 1.35 -7.33 -3.06
CA ASP A 64 1.97 -8.66 -2.90
C ASP A 64 3.24 -8.78 -3.76
N LYS A 65 4.24 -9.45 -3.19
CA LYS A 65 5.50 -9.79 -3.86
C LYS A 65 5.36 -10.54 -5.19
N LYS A 66 4.20 -11.10 -5.48
CA LYS A 66 3.92 -11.77 -6.77
C LYS A 66 3.96 -10.81 -7.95
N VAL A 67 3.79 -9.51 -7.72
CA VAL A 67 3.82 -8.50 -8.78
C VAL A 67 5.24 -8.16 -9.20
N GLU A 68 6.17 -8.03 -8.23
CA GLU A 68 7.54 -7.57 -8.50
C GLU A 68 8.62 -8.38 -7.76
N GLY A 69 8.32 -9.56 -7.23
CA GLY A 69 9.27 -10.38 -6.47
C GLY A 69 9.47 -9.95 -5.01
N SER A 70 9.14 -8.71 -4.67
CA SER A 70 9.08 -8.17 -3.30
C SER A 70 7.78 -7.43 -3.06
N ALA A 71 7.31 -7.40 -1.81
CA ALA A 71 6.17 -6.55 -1.46
C ALA A 71 6.56 -5.07 -1.60
N ILE A 72 5.71 -4.29 -2.26
CA ILE A 72 5.93 -2.86 -2.49
C ILE A 72 4.80 -2.03 -1.90
N ILE A 73 5.12 -0.79 -1.52
CA ILE A 73 4.17 0.16 -0.97
C ILE A 73 3.98 1.26 -1.99
N LYS A 74 2.72 1.57 -2.34
CA LYS A 74 2.35 2.60 -3.34
C LYS A 74 1.08 3.30 -2.92
N ARG A 75 0.77 4.43 -3.58
CA ARG A 75 -0.48 5.17 -3.43
C ARG A 75 -1.39 4.90 -4.61
N ILE A 76 -2.67 4.68 -4.34
CA ILE A 76 -3.71 4.57 -5.36
C ILE A 76 -3.96 5.96 -5.95
N ILE A 77 -3.89 6.05 -7.27
CA ILE A 77 -4.21 7.27 -8.04
C ILE A 77 -5.41 7.03 -8.94
N GLY A 78 -5.51 5.87 -9.61
CA GLY A 78 -6.68 5.48 -10.39
C GLY A 78 -7.44 4.35 -9.70
N GLU A 79 -8.77 4.45 -9.73
CA GLU A 79 -9.73 3.46 -9.22
C GLU A 79 -10.32 2.64 -10.37
N PRO A 80 -10.99 1.51 -10.07
CA PRO A 80 -11.67 0.72 -11.11
C PRO A 80 -12.55 1.57 -12.02
N ASN A 81 -12.48 1.28 -13.33
CA ASN A 81 -13.18 1.97 -14.39
C ASN A 81 -12.72 3.40 -14.72
N ASP A 82 -11.70 3.92 -14.05
CA ASP A 82 -11.11 5.19 -14.45
C ASP A 82 -10.36 5.10 -15.77
N LYS A 83 -10.34 6.21 -16.50
CA LYS A 83 -9.39 6.50 -17.57
C LYS A 83 -8.31 7.41 -17.05
N ILE A 84 -7.07 6.97 -17.07
CA ILE A 84 -5.95 7.73 -16.52
C ILE A 84 -4.86 7.93 -17.58
N LYS A 85 -4.31 9.14 -17.64
CA LYS A 85 -3.19 9.52 -18.52
C LYS A 85 -2.34 10.59 -17.85
N CYS A 86 -1.10 10.73 -18.32
CA CYS A 86 -0.24 11.85 -17.92
C CYS A 86 0.30 12.54 -19.16
N ILE A 87 0.10 13.85 -19.23
CA ILE A 87 0.54 14.69 -20.35
C ILE A 87 1.27 15.91 -19.79
N ASN A 88 2.52 16.11 -20.23
CA ASN A 88 3.39 17.17 -19.75
C ASN A 88 3.50 17.20 -18.21
N GLY A 89 3.62 16.02 -17.58
CA GLY A 89 3.74 15.87 -16.14
C GLY A 89 2.43 16.05 -15.36
N VAL A 90 1.31 16.30 -16.03
CA VAL A 90 -0.01 16.49 -15.40
C VAL A 90 -0.84 15.22 -15.58
N ILE A 91 -1.35 14.69 -14.46
CA ILE A 91 -2.22 13.53 -14.46
C ILE A 91 -3.66 13.98 -14.73
N PHE A 92 -4.33 13.24 -15.60
CA PHE A 92 -5.76 13.39 -15.88
C PHE A 92 -6.48 12.09 -15.53
N ILE A 93 -7.63 12.21 -14.88
CA ILE A 93 -8.52 11.10 -14.55
C ILE A 93 -9.89 11.44 -15.10
N ASN A 94 -10.43 10.58 -15.97
CA ASN A 94 -11.71 10.78 -16.65
C ASN A 94 -11.77 12.14 -17.37
N ASP A 95 -10.66 12.52 -18.03
CA ASP A 95 -10.43 13.78 -18.73
C ASP A 95 -10.38 15.04 -17.83
N GLU A 96 -10.51 14.90 -16.51
CA GLU A 96 -10.34 16.00 -15.57
C GLU A 96 -8.92 16.00 -15.00
N LYS A 97 -8.35 17.21 -14.82
CA LYS A 97 -7.04 17.36 -14.19
C LYS A 97 -7.11 16.88 -12.74
N TYR A 98 -6.28 15.91 -12.40
CA TYR A 98 -6.11 15.47 -11.02
C TYR A 98 -5.13 16.38 -10.28
N GLU A 99 -5.56 16.88 -9.11
CA GLU A 99 -4.70 17.66 -8.22
C GLU A 99 -3.86 16.71 -7.35
N ASP A 100 -2.65 16.47 -7.81
CA ASP A 100 -1.72 15.58 -7.14
C ASP A 100 -0.99 16.28 -5.98
N ASN A 101 -1.50 16.11 -4.78
CA ASN A 101 -0.94 16.72 -3.57
C ASN A 101 0.22 15.92 -2.94
N PHE A 102 0.54 14.74 -3.46
CA PHE A 102 1.49 13.80 -2.85
C PHE A 102 2.74 13.58 -3.69
N GLY A 103 2.63 13.76 -4.99
CA GLY A 103 3.72 13.53 -5.91
C GLY A 103 4.89 14.48 -5.67
N SER A 104 6.08 13.93 -5.52
CA SER A 104 7.35 14.67 -5.46
C SER A 104 8.17 14.39 -6.70
N GLY A 105 8.54 15.47 -7.39
CA GLY A 105 9.19 15.41 -8.70
C GLY A 105 8.18 15.29 -9.84
N GLU A 106 8.70 15.37 -11.07
CA GLU A 106 7.89 15.32 -12.28
C GLU A 106 7.40 13.88 -12.55
N THR A 107 6.11 13.75 -12.84
CA THR A 107 5.55 12.49 -13.27
C THR A 107 5.82 12.30 -14.76
N SER A 108 6.51 11.22 -15.14
CA SER A 108 6.71 10.90 -16.56
C SER A 108 5.40 10.66 -17.28
N ASP A 109 5.29 11.13 -18.50
CA ASP A 109 4.11 10.95 -19.35
C ASP A 109 3.84 9.46 -19.63
N PHE A 110 2.56 9.14 -19.71
CA PHE A 110 2.08 7.83 -20.14
C PHE A 110 0.75 7.97 -20.88
N GLU A 111 0.53 7.03 -21.82
CA GLU A 111 -0.67 6.97 -22.63
C GLU A 111 -1.93 6.68 -21.80
N GLU A 112 -3.09 6.98 -22.36
CA GLU A 112 -4.36 6.73 -21.69
C GLU A 112 -4.56 5.22 -21.44
N ILE A 113 -4.85 4.88 -20.20
CA ILE A 113 -5.16 3.53 -19.73
C ILE A 113 -6.58 3.57 -19.16
N THR A 114 -7.45 2.67 -19.61
CA THR A 114 -8.75 2.43 -18.98
C THR A 114 -8.61 1.24 -18.03
N LEU A 115 -8.89 1.45 -16.76
CA LEU A 115 -8.81 0.42 -15.74
C LEU A 115 -10.02 -0.51 -15.79
N GLU A 116 -9.79 -1.81 -15.64
CA GLU A 116 -10.84 -2.81 -15.47
C GLU A 116 -11.53 -2.67 -14.11
N ASP A 117 -12.60 -3.41 -13.88
CA ASP A 117 -13.42 -3.36 -12.65
C ASP A 117 -12.71 -3.89 -11.39
N ASP A 118 -11.57 -4.59 -11.56
CA ASP A 118 -10.70 -5.09 -10.48
C ASP A 118 -9.28 -4.47 -10.52
N GLU A 119 -9.08 -3.36 -11.23
CA GLU A 119 -7.76 -2.77 -11.46
C GLU A 119 -7.59 -1.41 -10.82
N TYR A 120 -6.41 -1.19 -10.24
CA TYR A 120 -5.98 0.06 -9.64
C TYR A 120 -4.70 0.57 -10.30
N PHE A 121 -4.62 1.88 -10.52
CA PHE A 121 -3.39 2.52 -10.96
C PHE A 121 -2.69 3.13 -9.76
N VAL A 122 -1.49 2.66 -9.48
CA VAL A 122 -0.74 3.07 -8.29
C VAL A 122 0.54 3.80 -8.67
N LEU A 123 0.89 4.83 -7.90
CA LEU A 123 2.15 5.57 -8.05
C LEU A 123 2.91 5.60 -6.71
N GLY A 124 4.23 5.68 -6.81
CA GLY A 124 5.03 6.10 -5.67
C GLY A 124 5.00 7.62 -5.53
N ASP A 125 5.04 8.12 -4.31
CA ASP A 125 5.07 9.57 -4.07
C ASP A 125 6.37 10.19 -4.61
N ASN A 126 7.50 9.48 -4.57
CA ASN A 126 8.72 9.88 -5.26
C ASN A 126 8.66 9.46 -6.74
N ARG A 127 8.12 10.33 -7.58
CA ARG A 127 7.84 10.07 -9.00
C ARG A 127 9.06 9.69 -9.83
N ILE A 128 10.22 10.22 -9.46
CA ILE A 128 11.46 10.06 -10.25
C ILE A 128 12.05 8.65 -10.10
N VAL A 129 11.98 8.07 -8.89
CA VAL A 129 12.65 6.78 -8.60
C VAL A 129 11.67 5.62 -8.45
N SER A 130 10.37 5.88 -8.47
CA SER A 130 9.37 4.84 -8.24
C SER A 130 9.19 3.94 -9.45
N LYS A 131 9.31 2.64 -9.24
CA LYS A 131 8.78 1.62 -10.15
C LYS A 131 7.36 1.30 -9.70
N ASP A 132 6.38 1.68 -10.52
CA ASP A 132 4.96 1.65 -10.21
C ASP A 132 4.14 1.36 -11.48
N SER A 133 2.85 1.66 -11.50
CA SER A 133 1.96 1.31 -12.62
C SER A 133 2.37 1.90 -13.97
N ARG A 134 3.20 2.93 -14.00
CA ARG A 134 3.79 3.44 -15.26
C ARG A 134 4.66 2.40 -15.97
N VAL A 135 5.22 1.47 -15.19
CA VAL A 135 6.12 0.40 -15.68
C VAL A 135 5.49 -0.99 -15.51
N LEU A 136 4.78 -1.20 -14.40
CA LEU A 136 4.19 -2.49 -14.05
C LEU A 136 2.81 -2.72 -14.69
N GLY A 137 2.18 -1.66 -15.20
CA GLY A 137 0.77 -1.65 -15.57
C GLY A 137 -0.17 -1.57 -14.37
N PRO A 138 -1.49 -1.59 -14.61
CA PRO A 138 -2.50 -1.64 -13.55
C PRO A 138 -2.32 -2.84 -12.61
N ILE A 139 -2.65 -2.65 -11.35
CA ILE A 139 -2.55 -3.69 -10.31
C ILE A 139 -3.93 -4.23 -10.01
N LYS A 140 -4.09 -5.54 -10.17
CA LYS A 140 -5.37 -6.18 -9.83
C LYS A 140 -5.58 -6.23 -8.31
N GLU A 141 -6.82 -6.01 -7.90
CA GLU A 141 -7.25 -5.97 -6.49
C GLU A 141 -6.73 -7.17 -5.69
N LYS A 142 -6.77 -8.37 -6.25
CA LYS A 142 -6.27 -9.62 -5.61
C LYS A 142 -4.80 -9.58 -5.19
N TYR A 143 -4.01 -8.64 -5.72
CA TYR A 143 -2.62 -8.45 -5.35
C TYR A 143 -2.43 -7.33 -4.31
N ILE A 144 -3.50 -6.64 -3.91
CA ILE A 144 -3.47 -5.66 -2.83
C ILE A 144 -3.71 -6.39 -1.51
N GLU A 145 -2.70 -6.41 -0.65
CA GLU A 145 -2.78 -7.09 0.65
C GLU A 145 -3.68 -6.32 1.64
N GLY A 146 -3.72 -5.00 1.54
CA GLY A 146 -4.52 -4.11 2.39
C GLY A 146 -3.99 -2.68 2.39
N THR A 147 -4.58 -1.84 3.24
CA THR A 147 -4.23 -0.43 3.39
C THR A 147 -3.25 -0.19 4.54
N THR A 148 -2.47 0.90 4.45
CA THR A 148 -1.61 1.34 5.54
C THR A 148 -1.87 2.82 5.84
N LYS A 149 -2.51 3.10 6.96
CA LYS A 149 -2.90 4.45 7.38
C LYS A 149 -2.20 4.89 8.68
N ILE A 150 -1.38 4.01 9.29
CA ILE A 150 -0.78 4.26 10.61
C ILE A 150 0.72 3.91 10.60
N VAL A 151 1.54 4.86 11.06
CA VAL A 151 2.96 4.65 11.37
C VAL A 151 3.07 4.13 12.80
N LEU A 152 3.76 3.02 13.01
CA LEU A 152 4.05 2.42 14.32
C LEU A 152 5.45 2.80 14.83
N PHE A 153 6.40 3.01 13.94
CA PHE A 153 7.78 3.38 14.27
C PHE A 153 8.35 4.29 13.16
N PRO A 154 9.16 5.30 13.49
CA PRO A 154 9.68 5.66 14.82
C PRO A 154 8.60 6.21 15.75
N PHE A 155 8.80 6.05 17.07
CA PHE A 155 7.81 6.47 18.06
C PHE A 155 7.48 7.97 18.01
N SER A 156 8.41 8.80 17.52
CA SER A 156 8.19 10.23 17.29
C SER A 156 7.19 10.54 16.17
N LYS A 157 6.82 9.55 15.36
CA LYS A 157 5.90 9.68 14.23
C LYS A 157 4.64 8.81 14.35
N ILE A 158 4.43 8.18 15.51
CA ILE A 158 3.22 7.36 15.70
C ILE A 158 1.97 8.17 15.38
N GLY A 159 1.13 7.61 14.52
CA GLY A 159 -0.13 8.23 14.13
C GLY A 159 -0.49 7.98 12.68
N LYS A 160 -1.47 8.73 12.20
CA LYS A 160 -1.88 8.62 10.79
C LYS A 160 -0.76 9.08 9.86
N VAL A 161 -0.61 8.38 8.75
CA VAL A 161 0.20 8.85 7.62
C VAL A 161 -0.45 10.14 7.11
N LYS A 162 0.36 11.17 6.91
CA LYS A 162 -0.10 12.49 6.42
C LYS A 162 0.12 12.58 4.93
#